data_43c362effc7727680e791572e6427551
#
_entry.id   43c362effc7727680e791572e6427551
#
_cell.length_a   1.000
_cell.length_b   1.000
_cell.length_c   1.000
_cell.angle_alpha   90.00
_cell.angle_beta   90.00
_cell.angle_gamma   90.00
#
_symmetry.space_group_name_H-M   'P 1'
#
loop_
_entity.id
_entity.type
_entity.pdbx_description
1 polymer ?
#
loop_
_entity_poly.entity_id
_entity_poly.type
_entity_poly.pdbx_seq_one_letter_code
_entity_poly.pdbx_strand_id
1 'polypeptide(L)'
;EELCPADLAHVAWAAQMGTIVFHPWPVRGAHVDAPDELRIDLDPQPGTDFADAVAVAGTVREVLAELGATGHPKTSGGRGLHVYVRIEPRWSFVEARRAVIALAREVEARRPDLATTSWWKEERGERVFLDYNQMARDRTIACAYSLRANQRATVSTPVTWDELADVEPDDFDLRTVPARFAKIGDPHAGIDDAEFDITPLLEWA
;
A
#
# COMPACT_ATOMS: atom_id res chain seq x y z
N GLU A 1 21.06 12.48 -7.94
CA GLU A 1 20.17 13.29 -7.09
C GLU A 1 18.73 12.86 -7.32
N GLU A 2 18.02 12.53 -6.25
CA GLU A 2 16.63 12.13 -6.32
C GLU A 2 15.73 13.36 -6.21
N LEU A 3 14.59 13.35 -6.90
CA LEU A 3 13.59 14.40 -6.76
C LEU A 3 12.84 14.22 -5.43
N CYS A 4 13.02 15.15 -4.50
CA CYS A 4 12.28 15.19 -3.25
C CYS A 4 11.28 16.36 -3.29
N PRO A 5 9.97 16.11 -3.56
CA PRO A 5 8.97 17.16 -3.54
C PRO A 5 8.83 17.76 -2.13
N ALA A 6 9.04 19.06 -2.00
CA ALA A 6 8.94 19.77 -0.72
C ALA A 6 7.59 20.48 -0.56
N ASP A 7 6.89 20.73 -1.66
CA ASP A 7 5.63 21.46 -1.66
C ASP A 7 4.79 21.16 -2.92
N LEU A 8 3.60 21.75 -2.98
CA LEU A 8 2.68 21.59 -4.10
C LEU A 8 3.27 22.12 -5.43
N ALA A 9 4.20 23.09 -5.40
CA ALA A 9 4.79 23.61 -6.62
C ALA A 9 5.65 22.55 -7.34
N HIS A 10 6.32 21.67 -6.60
CA HIS A 10 7.05 20.54 -7.19
C HIS A 10 6.11 19.54 -7.86
N VAL A 11 4.94 19.26 -7.24
CA VAL A 11 3.93 18.39 -7.83
C VAL A 11 3.33 19.02 -9.09
N ALA A 12 3.02 20.32 -9.04
CA ALA A 12 2.50 21.06 -10.19
C ALA A 12 3.53 21.13 -11.35
N TRP A 13 4.81 21.32 -11.02
CA TRP A 13 5.89 21.26 -11.99
C TRP A 13 6.01 19.89 -12.66
N ALA A 14 5.98 18.81 -11.88
CA ALA A 14 6.02 17.45 -12.42
C ALA A 14 4.83 17.18 -13.34
N ALA A 15 3.62 17.61 -12.94
CA ALA A 15 2.42 17.50 -13.78
C ALA A 15 2.56 18.33 -15.08
N GLN A 16 3.12 19.54 -15.02
CA GLN A 16 3.41 20.35 -16.20
C GLN A 16 4.40 19.66 -17.16
N MET A 17 5.33 18.88 -16.62
CA MET A 17 6.27 18.04 -17.39
C MET A 17 5.66 16.73 -17.91
N GLY A 18 4.36 16.50 -17.70
CA GLY A 18 3.61 15.34 -18.19
C GLY A 18 3.56 14.15 -17.23
N THR A 19 3.97 14.32 -15.97
CA THR A 19 3.82 13.26 -14.97
C THR A 19 2.35 13.11 -14.59
N ILE A 20 1.81 11.91 -14.80
CA ILE A 20 0.42 11.56 -14.43
C ILE A 20 0.43 10.69 -13.17
N VAL A 21 1.36 9.73 -13.10
CA VAL A 21 1.43 8.75 -12.00
C VAL A 21 2.65 9.05 -11.14
N PHE A 22 2.43 9.20 -9.84
CA PHE A 22 3.49 9.43 -8.86
C PHE A 22 3.79 8.14 -8.09
N HIS A 23 5.04 7.69 -8.19
CA HIS A 23 5.53 6.46 -7.57
C HIS A 23 6.74 6.76 -6.69
N PRO A 24 6.55 7.21 -5.44
CA PRO A 24 7.66 7.49 -4.54
C PRO A 24 8.24 6.21 -3.94
N TRP A 25 9.48 6.31 -3.47
CA TRP A 25 10.08 5.34 -2.56
C TRP A 25 9.41 5.39 -1.19
N PRO A 26 9.49 4.30 -0.38
CA PRO A 26 8.96 4.27 0.98
C PRO A 26 9.90 4.96 1.98
N VAL A 27 10.38 6.17 1.62
CA VAL A 27 11.36 6.94 2.40
C VAL A 27 11.03 8.42 2.35
N ARG A 28 11.50 9.17 3.33
CA ARG A 28 11.53 10.64 3.32
C ARG A 28 12.95 11.15 3.09
N GLY A 29 13.07 12.35 2.53
CA GLY A 29 14.35 12.90 2.05
C GLY A 29 15.48 12.96 3.07
N ALA A 30 15.18 12.92 4.38
CA ALA A 30 16.19 12.88 5.43
C ALA A 30 16.86 11.51 5.62
N HIS A 31 16.19 10.41 5.20
CA HIS A 31 16.58 9.02 5.47
C HIS A 31 16.39 8.12 4.25
N VAL A 32 17.03 8.44 3.12
CA VAL A 32 16.84 7.72 1.84
C VAL A 32 17.29 6.25 1.86
N ASP A 33 18.10 5.85 2.84
CA ASP A 33 18.57 4.47 2.99
C ASP A 33 17.78 3.66 4.01
N ALA A 34 16.82 4.30 4.72
CA ALA A 34 15.98 3.67 5.71
C ALA A 34 14.50 3.91 5.39
N PRO A 35 13.73 2.87 5.02
CA PRO A 35 12.30 3.03 4.78
C PRO A 35 11.60 3.45 6.08
N ASP A 36 10.59 4.29 5.94
CA ASP A 36 9.75 4.78 7.03
C ASP A 36 8.30 4.31 6.91
N GLU A 37 8.03 3.46 5.93
CA GLU A 37 6.74 2.80 5.70
C GLU A 37 6.96 1.33 5.33
N LEU A 38 6.13 0.42 5.86
CA LEU A 38 5.89 -0.86 5.20
C LEU A 38 4.76 -0.68 4.20
N ARG A 39 4.92 -1.25 3.03
CA ARG A 39 3.94 -1.24 1.94
C ARG A 39 3.54 -2.66 1.61
N ILE A 40 2.33 -3.02 2.02
CA ILE A 40 1.74 -4.33 1.78
C ILE A 40 0.85 -4.19 0.55
N ASP A 41 1.22 -4.82 -0.53
CA ASP A 41 0.51 -4.79 -1.82
C ASP A 41 -0.29 -6.08 -2.00
N LEU A 42 -1.61 -5.95 -2.11
CA LEU A 42 -2.56 -7.04 -2.29
C LEU A 42 -3.02 -7.04 -3.75
N ASP A 43 -2.47 -7.96 -4.54
CA ASP A 43 -2.67 -8.04 -5.99
C ASP A 43 -3.54 -9.25 -6.38
N PRO A 44 -4.85 -9.04 -6.67
CA PRO A 44 -5.73 -10.11 -7.14
C PRO A 44 -5.22 -10.75 -8.42
N GLN A 45 -5.05 -12.08 -8.40
CA GLN A 45 -4.65 -12.84 -9.57
C GLN A 45 -5.88 -13.17 -10.44
N PRO A 46 -5.70 -13.70 -11.67
CA PRO A 46 -6.83 -14.16 -12.48
C PRO A 46 -7.71 -15.15 -11.70
N GLY A 47 -9.02 -14.90 -11.69
CA GLY A 47 -10.00 -15.68 -10.90
C GLY A 47 -10.34 -15.06 -9.55
N THR A 48 -9.63 -14.01 -9.12
CA THR A 48 -9.98 -13.20 -7.94
C THR A 48 -10.25 -11.74 -8.32
N ASP A 49 -10.93 -11.03 -7.42
CA ASP A 49 -11.35 -9.64 -7.62
C ASP A 49 -10.99 -8.72 -6.43
N PHE A 50 -11.55 -7.53 -6.43
CA PHE A 50 -11.31 -6.55 -5.36
C PHE A 50 -11.91 -6.99 -4.02
N ALA A 51 -13.05 -7.68 -4.01
CA ALA A 51 -13.66 -8.17 -2.78
C ALA A 51 -12.78 -9.23 -2.09
N ASP A 52 -12.08 -10.06 -2.87
CA ASP A 52 -11.07 -10.99 -2.36
C ASP A 52 -9.89 -10.24 -1.73
N ALA A 53 -9.41 -9.17 -2.38
CA ALA A 53 -8.35 -8.33 -1.80
C ALA A 53 -8.80 -7.65 -0.50
N VAL A 54 -10.06 -7.21 -0.40
CA VAL A 54 -10.66 -6.66 0.82
C VAL A 54 -10.70 -7.71 1.93
N ALA A 55 -11.09 -8.95 1.62
CA ALA A 55 -11.12 -10.04 2.59
C ALA A 55 -9.70 -10.37 3.12
N VAL A 56 -8.68 -10.39 2.24
CA VAL A 56 -7.27 -10.56 2.66
C VAL A 56 -6.79 -9.37 3.48
N ALA A 57 -7.17 -8.14 3.10
CA ALA A 57 -6.84 -6.93 3.86
C ALA A 57 -7.42 -6.97 5.28
N GLY A 58 -8.61 -7.55 5.47
CA GLY A 58 -9.18 -7.82 6.79
C GLY A 58 -8.26 -8.67 7.66
N THR A 59 -7.69 -9.74 7.10
CA THR A 59 -6.72 -10.59 7.80
C THR A 59 -5.41 -9.84 8.09
N VAL A 60 -4.94 -8.98 7.14
CA VAL A 60 -3.80 -8.09 7.39
C VAL A 60 -4.08 -7.16 8.58
N ARG A 61 -5.29 -6.56 8.64
CA ARG A 61 -5.72 -5.70 9.76
C ARG A 61 -5.66 -6.43 11.10
N GLU A 62 -6.16 -7.68 11.14
CA GLU A 62 -6.13 -8.50 12.35
C GLU A 62 -4.69 -8.77 12.82
N VAL A 63 -3.81 -9.22 11.93
CA VAL A 63 -2.40 -9.48 12.24
C VAL A 63 -1.70 -8.21 12.74
N LEU A 64 -1.91 -7.07 12.08
CA LEU A 64 -1.35 -5.79 12.51
C LEU A 64 -1.87 -5.37 13.89
N ALA A 65 -3.17 -5.53 14.15
CA ALA A 65 -3.78 -5.20 15.44
C ALA A 65 -3.22 -6.05 16.59
N GLU A 66 -2.99 -7.35 16.38
CA GLU A 66 -2.35 -8.25 17.35
C GLU A 66 -0.92 -7.81 17.70
N LEU A 67 -0.22 -7.18 16.75
CA LEU A 67 1.12 -6.64 16.94
C LEU A 67 1.13 -5.20 17.48
N GLY A 68 -0.05 -4.59 17.66
CA GLY A 68 -0.18 -3.18 18.06
C GLY A 68 0.17 -2.17 16.97
N ALA A 69 0.19 -2.61 15.71
CA ALA A 69 0.46 -1.77 14.56
C ALA A 69 -0.84 -1.22 13.93
N THR A 70 -0.78 0.00 13.42
CA THR A 70 -1.88 0.62 12.69
C THR A 70 -1.64 0.53 11.18
N GLY A 71 -2.56 -0.11 10.47
CA GLY A 71 -2.55 -0.17 9.01
C GLY A 71 -3.45 0.91 8.40
N HIS A 72 -3.01 1.49 7.30
CA HIS A 72 -3.70 2.54 6.55
C HIS A 72 -4.03 2.05 5.13
N PRO A 73 -5.27 1.59 4.87
CA PRO A 73 -5.65 1.02 3.59
C PRO A 73 -5.89 2.10 2.53
N LYS A 74 -5.62 1.75 1.27
CA LYS A 74 -5.98 2.54 0.09
C LYS A 74 -6.19 1.65 -1.12
N THR A 75 -7.02 2.08 -2.06
CA THR A 75 -7.10 1.41 -3.36
C THR A 75 -5.78 1.59 -4.13
N SER A 76 -5.41 0.61 -4.95
CA SER A 76 -4.24 0.77 -5.82
C SER A 76 -4.50 1.72 -7.00
N GLY A 77 -5.77 2.10 -7.23
CA GLY A 77 -6.24 2.74 -8.45
C GLY A 77 -6.24 1.80 -9.67
N GLY A 78 -5.94 0.52 -9.43
CA GLY A 78 -6.09 -0.61 -10.33
C GLY A 78 -7.08 -1.61 -9.76
N ARG A 79 -6.74 -2.90 -9.73
CA ARG A 79 -7.61 -3.98 -9.24
C ARG A 79 -7.35 -4.35 -7.78
N GLY A 80 -6.23 -3.91 -7.21
CA GLY A 80 -5.76 -4.32 -5.89
C GLY A 80 -5.89 -3.25 -4.83
N LEU A 81 -5.32 -3.55 -3.67
CA LEU A 81 -5.36 -2.73 -2.47
C LEU A 81 -3.97 -2.68 -1.84
N HIS A 82 -3.63 -1.54 -1.27
CA HIS A 82 -2.40 -1.39 -0.50
C HIS A 82 -2.73 -1.09 0.96
N VAL A 83 -1.93 -1.63 1.88
CA VAL A 83 -1.97 -1.24 3.29
C VAL A 83 -0.61 -0.68 3.66
N TYR A 84 -0.59 0.57 4.12
CA TYR A 84 0.63 1.23 4.59
C TYR A 84 0.70 1.15 6.11
N VAL A 85 1.90 0.93 6.64
CA VAL A 85 2.19 0.97 8.07
C VAL A 85 3.39 1.89 8.28
N ARG A 86 3.24 2.92 9.10
CA ARG A 86 4.33 3.81 9.48
C ARG A 86 5.31 3.07 10.38
N ILE A 87 6.60 3.14 10.08
CA ILE A 87 7.67 2.52 10.88
C ILE A 87 8.77 3.53 11.21
N GLU A 88 9.54 3.25 12.24
CA GLU A 88 10.74 4.04 12.55
C GLU A 88 11.76 3.94 11.40
N PRO A 89 12.37 5.05 10.94
CA PRO A 89 13.35 5.06 9.84
C PRO A 89 14.75 4.62 10.32
N ARG A 90 14.86 3.48 10.96
CA ARG A 90 16.10 2.89 11.48
C ARG A 90 16.46 1.54 10.87
N TRP A 91 15.52 0.95 10.13
CA TRP A 91 15.67 -0.36 9.52
C TRP A 91 16.18 -0.25 8.09
N SER A 92 16.96 -1.23 7.66
CA SER A 92 17.35 -1.34 6.26
C SER A 92 16.17 -1.83 5.39
N PHE A 93 16.25 -1.61 4.07
CA PHE A 93 15.30 -2.19 3.11
C PHE A 93 15.23 -3.72 3.19
N VAL A 94 16.34 -4.39 3.51
CA VAL A 94 16.39 -5.84 3.67
C VAL A 94 15.55 -6.28 4.86
N GLU A 95 15.70 -5.61 6.01
CA GLU A 95 14.93 -5.90 7.22
C GLU A 95 13.45 -5.59 7.02
N ALA A 96 13.10 -4.42 6.47
CA ALA A 96 11.71 -4.06 6.18
C ALA A 96 11.05 -5.06 5.22
N ARG A 97 11.77 -5.51 4.19
CA ARG A 97 11.27 -6.55 3.28
C ARG A 97 11.08 -7.90 3.99
N ARG A 98 12.00 -8.30 4.88
CA ARG A 98 11.84 -9.52 5.67
C ARG A 98 10.63 -9.45 6.59
N ALA A 99 10.38 -8.29 7.21
CA ALA A 99 9.18 -8.06 8.03
C ALA A 99 7.89 -8.22 7.20
N VAL A 100 7.82 -7.64 5.99
CA VAL A 100 6.66 -7.82 5.11
C VAL A 100 6.50 -9.27 4.64
N ILE A 101 7.59 -9.98 4.37
CA ILE A 101 7.53 -11.43 4.05
C ILE A 101 6.95 -12.23 5.22
N ALA A 102 7.39 -11.95 6.45
CA ALA A 102 6.89 -12.65 7.64
C ALA A 102 5.39 -12.40 7.84
N LEU A 103 4.96 -11.13 7.77
CA LEU A 103 3.54 -10.76 7.81
C LEU A 103 2.74 -11.46 6.69
N ALA A 104 3.24 -11.44 5.46
CA ALA A 104 2.56 -12.05 4.32
C ALA A 104 2.39 -13.56 4.49
N ARG A 105 3.40 -14.25 5.02
CA ARG A 105 3.32 -15.69 5.34
C ARG A 105 2.33 -16.00 6.45
N GLU A 106 2.23 -15.16 7.46
CA GLU A 106 1.22 -15.30 8.51
C GLU A 106 -0.19 -15.13 7.95
N VAL A 107 -0.41 -14.13 7.07
CA VAL A 107 -1.68 -13.94 6.38
C VAL A 107 -2.02 -15.13 5.48
N GLU A 108 -1.06 -15.66 4.72
CA GLU A 108 -1.25 -16.87 3.91
C GLU A 108 -1.57 -18.09 4.77
N ALA A 109 -0.91 -18.24 5.93
CA ALA A 109 -1.19 -19.35 6.87
C ALA A 109 -2.61 -19.29 7.45
N ARG A 110 -3.14 -18.08 7.71
CA ARG A 110 -4.53 -17.88 8.17
C ARG A 110 -5.56 -18.05 7.03
N ARG A 111 -5.19 -17.70 5.81
CA ARG A 111 -6.08 -17.72 4.63
C ARG A 111 -5.43 -18.41 3.42
N PRO A 112 -5.06 -19.71 3.55
CA PRO A 112 -4.39 -20.44 2.47
C PRO A 112 -5.31 -20.67 1.25
N ASP A 113 -6.61 -20.53 1.45
CA ASP A 113 -7.65 -20.56 0.43
C ASP A 113 -7.65 -19.34 -0.48
N LEU A 114 -7.26 -18.17 0.04
CA LEU A 114 -7.46 -16.88 -0.61
C LEU A 114 -6.17 -16.07 -0.82
N ALA A 115 -5.16 -16.25 0.02
CA ALA A 115 -3.90 -15.50 0.00
C ALA A 115 -2.72 -16.38 -0.45
N THR A 116 -1.73 -15.77 -1.10
CA THR A 116 -0.49 -16.46 -1.48
C THR A 116 0.72 -15.56 -1.47
N THR A 117 1.85 -16.13 -1.07
CA THR A 117 3.19 -15.51 -1.16
C THR A 117 4.06 -16.12 -2.28
N SER A 118 3.50 -17.03 -3.09
CA SER A 118 4.23 -17.72 -4.15
C SER A 118 4.84 -16.73 -5.15
N TRP A 119 6.16 -16.83 -5.33
CA TRP A 119 6.88 -15.96 -6.26
C TRP A 119 6.48 -16.17 -7.71
N TRP A 120 6.38 -17.43 -8.13
CA TRP A 120 6.04 -17.78 -9.51
C TRP A 120 4.54 -17.63 -9.75
N LYS A 121 4.18 -16.92 -10.83
CA LYS A 121 2.77 -16.66 -11.17
C LYS A 121 1.95 -17.93 -11.36
N GLU A 122 2.58 -18.95 -11.89
CA GLU A 122 1.96 -20.25 -12.17
C GLU A 122 1.53 -20.99 -10.88
N GLU A 123 2.15 -20.64 -9.76
CA GLU A 123 1.88 -21.27 -8.45
C GLU A 123 0.85 -20.48 -7.62
N ARG A 124 0.50 -19.25 -8.04
CA ARG A 124 -0.39 -18.38 -7.26
C ARG A 124 -1.83 -18.86 -7.26
N GLY A 125 -2.27 -19.55 -8.34
CA GLY A 125 -3.66 -19.96 -8.50
C GLY A 125 -4.62 -18.78 -8.50
N GLU A 126 -5.88 -19.04 -8.18
CA GLU A 126 -6.93 -18.01 -8.03
C GLU A 126 -6.91 -17.44 -6.61
N ARG A 127 -5.81 -16.74 -6.27
CA ARG A 127 -5.60 -16.15 -4.93
C ARG A 127 -5.07 -14.72 -5.04
N VAL A 128 -5.15 -13.98 -3.97
CA VAL A 128 -4.57 -12.65 -3.85
C VAL A 128 -3.09 -12.81 -3.49
N PHE A 129 -2.23 -12.25 -4.30
CA PHE A 129 -0.78 -12.25 -4.06
C PHE A 129 -0.39 -11.09 -3.15
N LEU A 130 0.28 -11.39 -2.04
CA LEU A 130 0.91 -10.39 -1.20
C LEU A 130 2.31 -10.09 -1.76
N ASP A 131 2.42 -8.98 -2.51
CA ASP A 131 3.69 -8.61 -3.17
C ASP A 131 4.64 -7.91 -2.20
N TYR A 132 5.42 -8.70 -1.51
CA TYR A 132 6.49 -8.24 -0.60
C TYR A 132 7.68 -7.59 -1.32
N ASN A 133 7.76 -7.68 -2.64
CA ASN A 133 8.83 -7.05 -3.40
C ASN A 133 8.74 -5.54 -3.47
N GLN A 134 7.56 -5.00 -3.19
CA GLN A 134 7.40 -3.54 -3.09
C GLN A 134 8.28 -2.92 -2.01
N MET A 135 8.78 -3.74 -1.06
CA MET A 135 9.76 -3.33 -0.05
C MET A 135 11.21 -3.57 -0.45
N ALA A 136 11.50 -4.08 -1.64
CA ALA A 136 12.87 -4.13 -2.13
C ALA A 136 13.37 -2.71 -2.45
N ARG A 137 14.68 -2.47 -2.25
CA ARG A 137 15.29 -1.19 -2.63
C ARG A 137 14.98 -0.88 -4.11
N ASP A 138 14.76 0.38 -4.41
CA ASP A 138 14.44 0.91 -5.75
C ASP A 138 13.08 0.47 -6.33
N ARG A 139 12.22 -0.15 -5.50
CA ARG A 139 10.83 -0.40 -5.85
C ARG A 139 9.95 0.76 -5.43
N THR A 140 8.94 1.00 -6.25
CA THR A 140 8.01 2.12 -6.06
C THR A 140 6.58 1.64 -6.29
N ILE A 141 5.64 2.29 -5.61
CA ILE A 141 4.23 2.01 -5.73
C ILE A 141 3.46 3.33 -5.89
N ALA A 142 2.31 3.32 -6.56
CA ALA A 142 1.50 4.51 -6.70
C ALA A 142 1.11 5.06 -5.32
N CYS A 143 1.49 6.32 -5.04
CA CYS A 143 1.17 6.94 -3.76
C CYS A 143 -0.32 7.25 -3.60
N ALA A 144 -0.72 7.61 -2.39
CA ALA A 144 -2.03 8.16 -2.12
C ALA A 144 -2.31 9.35 -3.04
N TYR A 145 -3.52 9.40 -3.57
CA TYR A 145 -4.02 10.41 -4.50
C TYR A 145 -3.32 10.48 -5.86
N SER A 146 -2.44 9.53 -6.18
CA SER A 146 -1.88 9.41 -7.53
C SER A 146 -2.93 8.94 -8.53
N LEU A 147 -3.01 9.64 -9.67
CA LEU A 147 -3.77 9.17 -10.83
C LEU A 147 -3.15 7.88 -11.38
N ARG A 148 -3.98 7.09 -12.08
CA ARG A 148 -3.52 5.98 -12.92
C ARG A 148 -3.72 6.34 -14.38
N ALA A 149 -2.73 6.02 -15.20
CA ALA A 149 -2.79 6.27 -16.64
C ALA A 149 -3.66 5.21 -17.33
N ASN A 150 -4.96 5.22 -17.04
CA ASN A 150 -5.96 4.36 -17.68
C ASN A 150 -7.13 5.18 -18.18
N GLN A 151 -8.03 4.57 -18.97
CA GLN A 151 -9.15 5.26 -19.61
C GLN A 151 -10.14 5.90 -18.63
N ARG A 152 -10.24 5.38 -17.40
CA ARG A 152 -11.13 5.90 -16.35
C ARG A 152 -10.48 6.99 -15.51
N ALA A 153 -9.17 7.22 -15.65
CA ALA A 153 -8.40 8.12 -14.81
C ALA A 153 -8.64 7.85 -13.31
N THR A 154 -8.60 6.57 -12.92
CA THR A 154 -8.80 6.16 -11.54
C THR A 154 -7.69 6.72 -10.65
N VAL A 155 -7.98 6.85 -9.37
CA VAL A 155 -7.08 7.41 -8.37
C VAL A 155 -6.77 6.36 -7.31
N SER A 156 -5.51 6.25 -6.93
CA SER A 156 -5.06 5.45 -5.79
C SER A 156 -5.49 6.16 -4.50
N THR A 157 -6.64 5.77 -3.95
CA THR A 157 -7.37 6.57 -2.96
C THR A 157 -7.32 5.98 -1.57
N PRO A 158 -6.87 6.75 -0.55
CA PRO A 158 -7.05 6.39 0.85
C PRO A 158 -8.50 6.11 1.22
N VAL A 159 -8.71 5.04 1.96
CA VAL A 159 -10.01 4.63 2.46
C VAL A 159 -9.92 4.27 3.94
N THR A 160 -11.02 4.36 4.67
CA THR A 160 -11.09 3.84 6.03
C THR A 160 -11.33 2.33 6.02
N TRP A 161 -10.95 1.65 7.09
CA TRP A 161 -11.23 0.23 7.24
C TRP A 161 -12.73 -0.07 7.23
N ASP A 162 -13.54 0.86 7.76
CA ASP A 162 -14.99 0.64 7.90
C ASP A 162 -15.74 0.78 6.58
N GLU A 163 -15.24 1.62 5.65
CA GLU A 163 -15.86 1.78 4.33
C GLU A 163 -15.35 0.76 3.29
N LEU A 164 -14.27 0.04 3.60
CA LEU A 164 -13.54 -0.79 2.63
C LEU A 164 -14.40 -1.88 1.97
N ALA A 165 -15.39 -2.40 2.71
CA ALA A 165 -16.32 -3.40 2.21
C ALA A 165 -17.42 -2.83 1.27
N ASP A 166 -17.62 -1.51 1.29
CA ASP A 166 -18.72 -0.82 0.60
C ASP A 166 -18.24 -0.03 -0.63
N VAL A 167 -16.94 -0.09 -0.96
CA VAL A 167 -16.36 0.66 -2.07
C VAL A 167 -15.78 -0.25 -3.14
N GLU A 168 -15.77 0.27 -4.36
CA GLU A 168 -15.11 -0.36 -5.50
C GLU A 168 -13.99 0.56 -6.04
N PRO A 169 -12.93 0.01 -6.68
CA PRO A 169 -11.87 0.82 -7.26
C PRO A 169 -12.35 1.87 -8.25
N ASP A 170 -13.44 1.56 -8.95
CA ASP A 170 -14.04 2.42 -9.96
C ASP A 170 -14.83 3.62 -9.39
N ASP A 171 -15.11 3.63 -8.09
CA ASP A 171 -15.72 4.78 -7.40
C ASP A 171 -14.78 5.98 -7.29
N PHE A 172 -13.48 5.73 -7.45
CA PHE A 172 -12.41 6.69 -7.22
C PHE A 172 -11.73 7.10 -8.53
N ASP A 173 -12.19 8.20 -9.10
CA ASP A 173 -11.61 8.78 -10.29
C ASP A 173 -11.23 10.27 -10.09
N LEU A 174 -10.67 10.89 -11.11
CA LEU A 174 -10.30 12.31 -11.12
C LEU A 174 -11.44 13.24 -10.75
N ARG A 175 -12.71 12.85 -10.93
CA ARG A 175 -13.90 13.68 -10.69
C ARG A 175 -14.45 13.47 -9.28
N THR A 176 -14.47 12.23 -8.80
CA THR A 176 -15.09 11.86 -7.52
C THR A 176 -14.19 12.15 -6.33
N VAL A 177 -12.87 11.91 -6.46
CA VAL A 177 -11.91 12.02 -5.33
C VAL A 177 -11.79 13.45 -4.79
N PRO A 178 -11.74 14.53 -5.58
CA PRO A 178 -11.69 15.88 -5.02
C PRO A 178 -12.92 16.23 -4.17
N ALA A 179 -14.12 15.84 -4.62
CA ALA A 179 -15.35 16.05 -3.85
C ALA A 179 -15.39 15.22 -2.56
N ARG A 180 -14.92 13.96 -2.63
CA ARG A 180 -14.75 13.09 -1.47
C ARG A 180 -13.79 13.73 -0.45
N PHE A 181 -12.60 14.15 -0.88
CA PHE A 181 -11.61 14.76 -0.01
C PHE A 181 -12.16 16.02 0.68
N ALA A 182 -12.88 16.86 -0.05
CA ALA A 182 -13.52 18.05 0.54
C ALA A 182 -14.59 17.70 1.59
N LYS A 183 -15.24 16.55 1.47
CA LYS A 183 -16.31 16.10 2.38
C LYS A 183 -15.79 15.43 3.65
N ILE A 184 -14.81 14.55 3.53
CA ILE A 184 -14.37 13.69 4.65
C ILE A 184 -12.91 13.91 5.07
N GLY A 185 -12.14 14.71 4.33
CA GLY A 185 -10.70 14.89 4.56
C GLY A 185 -9.88 13.70 4.06
N ASP A 186 -8.69 13.56 4.61
CA ASP A 186 -7.76 12.50 4.27
C ASP A 186 -7.84 11.34 5.27
N PRO A 187 -8.29 10.14 4.87
CA PRO A 187 -8.26 8.95 5.74
C PRO A 187 -6.85 8.56 6.24
N HIS A 188 -5.80 9.02 5.54
CA HIS A 188 -4.41 8.81 5.95
C HIS A 188 -3.82 9.96 6.79
N ALA A 189 -4.60 10.98 7.17
CA ALA A 189 -4.11 12.15 7.92
C ALA A 189 -3.35 11.77 9.22
N GLY A 190 -3.74 10.66 9.86
CA GLY A 190 -3.10 10.14 11.06
C GLY A 190 -1.96 9.15 10.84
N ILE A 191 -1.45 8.99 9.61
CA ILE A 191 -0.43 7.97 9.32
C ILE A 191 0.89 8.20 10.10
N ASP A 192 1.18 9.43 10.44
CA ASP A 192 2.38 9.84 11.17
C ASP A 192 2.19 9.90 12.69
N ASP A 193 1.00 9.56 13.22
CA ASP A 193 0.69 9.68 14.65
C ASP A 193 1.40 8.61 15.50
N ALA A 194 1.75 7.46 14.90
CA ALA A 194 2.45 6.38 15.57
C ALA A 194 3.38 5.62 14.61
N GLU A 195 4.57 5.29 15.09
CA GLU A 195 5.55 4.47 14.38
C GLU A 195 5.57 3.07 14.98
N PHE A 196 5.51 2.05 14.13
CA PHE A 196 5.57 0.65 14.53
C PHE A 196 7.02 0.14 14.54
N ASP A 197 7.40 -0.54 15.61
CA ASP A 197 8.66 -1.28 15.70
C ASP A 197 8.49 -2.65 15.04
N ILE A 198 9.22 -2.91 13.96
CA ILE A 198 9.09 -4.16 13.19
C ILE A 198 9.80 -5.38 13.83
N THR A 199 10.43 -5.22 15.00
CA THR A 199 11.12 -6.32 15.70
C THR A 199 10.27 -7.59 15.83
N PRO A 200 8.98 -7.53 16.24
CA PRO A 200 8.14 -8.72 16.32
C PRO A 200 7.99 -9.46 14.99
N LEU A 201 7.88 -8.74 13.88
CA LEU A 201 7.82 -9.36 12.54
C LEU A 201 9.16 -10.00 12.15
N LEU A 202 10.29 -9.43 12.56
CA LEU A 202 11.61 -9.98 12.27
C LEU A 202 11.88 -11.26 13.07
N GLU A 203 11.23 -11.44 14.22
CA GLU A 203 11.28 -12.67 15.00
C GLU A 203 10.54 -13.84 14.33
N TRP A 204 9.58 -13.56 13.46
CA TRP A 204 8.86 -14.57 12.67
C TRP A 204 9.56 -14.95 11.36
N ALA A 205 10.60 -14.20 10.93
CA ALA A 205 11.19 -14.22 9.58
C ALA A 205 12.29 -15.30 9.39
#